data_1c4441722cb7426edec98dabb22ec861
#
_entry.id   1c4441722cb7426edec98dabb22ec861
#
_cell.length_a   1.000
_cell.length_b   1.000
_cell.length_c   1.000
_cell.angle_alpha   90.00
_cell.angle_beta   90.00
_cell.angle_gamma   90.00
#
_symmetry.space_group_name_H-M   'P 1'
#
loop_
_entity.id
_entity.type
_entity.pdbx_description
1 polymer ?
#
loop_
_entity_poly.entity_id
_entity_poly.type
_entity_poly.pdbx_seq_one_letter_code
_entity_poly.pdbx_strand_id
1 'polypeptide(L)'
;AEYFDAYRIDHILGFFRIWEIPMHAVHGLLGQFVPALPMTREEIESYGLSFRDEFLKPYIHEYFLGQMFGPHTDYVKQTFIEPTETYEVYRMRPEFDTQRKVEAFFAGKNDEDSIWVRDGLYALISDVLFVPDRKDPNLYHPRIGVQHDFIYRALNDWEKTAFNRLYDQYYYHRHNDFWQQQAMKKLPQLTQSTRMLVCGEDLGMIPDCVAWVMNDLRILSLEIQRMPKNPAEEFGRLNEYPYRSVCTFSTHDMSTLRGWWEEDYQQTQRYYNQMLGHYG
;
A
#
# COMPACT_ATOMS: atom_id res chain seq x y z
N ALA A 1 -11.26 -17.92 -28.17
CA ALA A 1 -10.86 -17.54 -29.54
C ALA A 1 -11.96 -17.67 -30.60
N GLU A 2 -13.01 -18.40 -30.31
CA GLU A 2 -14.15 -18.51 -31.28
C GLU A 2 -15.02 -17.23 -31.29
N TYR A 3 -15.14 -16.54 -30.16
CA TYR A 3 -16.09 -15.45 -29.97
C TYR A 3 -15.44 -14.09 -29.69
N PHE A 4 -14.13 -14.07 -29.38
CA PHE A 4 -13.42 -12.87 -28.96
C PHE A 4 -12.06 -12.76 -29.64
N ASP A 5 -11.65 -11.55 -29.96
CA ASP A 5 -10.35 -11.22 -30.57
C ASP A 5 -9.30 -10.82 -29.53
N ALA A 6 -9.74 -10.45 -28.33
CA ALA A 6 -8.88 -10.07 -27.22
C ALA A 6 -9.40 -10.61 -25.90
N TYR A 7 -8.51 -10.70 -24.88
CA TYR A 7 -8.90 -10.95 -23.50
C TYR A 7 -8.11 -10.07 -22.55
N ARG A 8 -8.71 -9.76 -21.40
CA ARG A 8 -8.09 -9.00 -20.33
C ARG A 8 -7.67 -9.93 -19.20
N ILE A 9 -6.43 -9.77 -18.74
CA ILE A 9 -5.95 -10.30 -17.47
C ILE A 9 -6.20 -9.25 -16.43
N ASP A 10 -7.16 -9.51 -15.55
CA ASP A 10 -7.42 -8.65 -14.39
C ASP A 10 -6.31 -8.82 -13.37
N HIS A 11 -5.89 -7.71 -12.73
CA HIS A 11 -4.81 -7.69 -11.75
C HIS A 11 -3.55 -8.44 -12.20
N ILE A 12 -2.98 -8.06 -13.36
CA ILE A 12 -1.77 -8.72 -13.90
C ILE A 12 -0.59 -8.69 -12.92
N LEU A 13 -0.55 -7.70 -12.01
CA LEU A 13 0.44 -7.60 -10.94
C LEU A 13 0.48 -8.85 -10.05
N GLY A 14 -0.62 -9.60 -9.96
CA GLY A 14 -0.71 -10.86 -9.22
C GLY A 14 0.19 -11.98 -9.74
N PHE A 15 0.69 -11.89 -10.98
CA PHE A 15 1.70 -12.81 -11.50
C PHE A 15 3.11 -12.50 -11.00
N PHE A 16 3.32 -11.30 -10.50
CA PHE A 16 4.59 -10.81 -9.95
C PHE A 16 4.62 -10.99 -8.44
N ARG A 17 3.60 -10.50 -7.74
CA ARG A 17 3.45 -10.56 -6.29
C ARG A 17 2.00 -10.29 -5.88
N ILE A 18 1.66 -10.69 -4.65
CA ILE A 18 0.39 -10.40 -3.98
C ILE A 18 0.69 -9.66 -2.66
N TRP A 19 -0.16 -8.74 -2.27
CA TRP A 19 -0.13 -8.17 -0.94
C TRP A 19 -0.93 -9.05 0.02
N GLU A 20 -0.24 -9.64 0.99
CA GLU A 20 -0.85 -10.50 2.00
C GLU A 20 -0.99 -9.77 3.31
N ILE A 21 -2.18 -9.76 3.87
CA ILE A 21 -2.51 -9.14 5.15
C ILE A 21 -2.61 -10.26 6.20
N PRO A 22 -1.90 -10.16 7.34
CA PRO A 22 -1.96 -11.19 8.36
C PRO A 22 -3.34 -11.25 9.01
N MET A 23 -3.77 -12.46 9.42
CA MET A 23 -5.12 -12.71 9.96
C MET A 23 -5.45 -11.90 11.23
N HIS A 24 -4.44 -11.47 11.98
CA HIS A 24 -4.61 -10.66 13.18
C HIS A 24 -4.80 -9.16 12.90
N ALA A 25 -4.58 -8.72 11.65
CA ALA A 25 -4.79 -7.35 11.21
C ALA A 25 -6.18 -7.15 10.60
N VAL A 26 -6.72 -5.94 10.75
CA VAL A 26 -7.94 -5.46 10.09
C VAL A 26 -7.57 -4.60 8.89
N HIS A 27 -6.56 -3.74 9.04
CA HIS A 27 -6.05 -2.88 7.97
C HIS A 27 -4.85 -3.51 7.25
N GLY A 28 -4.64 -3.09 5.99
CA GLY A 28 -3.58 -3.61 5.15
C GLY A 28 -2.15 -3.17 5.51
N LEU A 29 -1.96 -2.22 6.44
CA LEU A 29 -0.65 -1.62 6.75
C LEU A 29 0.37 -2.62 7.31
N LEU A 30 -0.07 -3.66 8.01
CA LEU A 30 0.80 -4.72 8.54
C LEU A 30 1.04 -5.86 7.54
N GLY A 31 0.61 -5.69 6.29
CA GLY A 31 0.82 -6.64 5.22
C GLY A 31 2.26 -6.65 4.68
N GLN A 32 2.52 -7.59 3.79
CA GLN A 32 3.77 -7.74 3.07
C GLN A 32 3.53 -8.30 1.66
N PHE A 33 4.40 -7.98 0.72
CA PHE A 33 4.37 -8.61 -0.60
C PHE A 33 4.84 -10.07 -0.53
N VAL A 34 4.19 -10.93 -1.30
CA VAL A 34 4.52 -12.35 -1.43
C VAL A 34 4.48 -12.75 -2.91
N PRO A 35 5.57 -13.33 -3.44
CA PRO A 35 6.87 -13.48 -2.79
C PRO A 35 7.63 -12.16 -2.70
N ALA A 36 8.51 -12.06 -1.71
CA ALA A 36 9.41 -10.93 -1.53
C ALA A 36 10.79 -11.38 -1.06
N LEU A 37 11.73 -10.46 -1.05
CA LEU A 37 13.08 -10.62 -0.54
C LEU A 37 13.20 -9.81 0.77
N PRO A 38 12.84 -10.40 1.94
CA PRO A 38 12.98 -9.72 3.22
C PRO A 38 14.45 -9.39 3.53
N MET A 39 14.66 -8.51 4.48
CA MET A 39 16.00 -8.00 4.85
C MET A 39 16.44 -8.62 6.16
N THR A 40 17.73 -8.92 6.29
CA THR A 40 18.34 -9.25 7.58
C THR A 40 18.59 -7.99 8.41
N ARG A 41 18.85 -8.17 9.71
CA ARG A 41 19.26 -7.07 10.60
C ARG A 41 20.54 -6.38 10.10
N GLU A 42 21.53 -7.16 9.72
CA GLU A 42 22.82 -6.67 9.22
C GLU A 42 22.64 -5.87 7.91
N GLU A 43 21.75 -6.31 7.05
CA GLU A 43 21.44 -5.59 5.82
C GLU A 43 20.78 -4.24 6.14
N ILE A 44 19.83 -4.18 7.05
CA ILE A 44 19.20 -2.92 7.51
C ILE A 44 20.27 -1.98 8.09
N GLU A 45 21.16 -2.48 8.93
CA GLU A 45 22.23 -1.71 9.56
C GLU A 45 23.26 -1.19 8.54
N SER A 46 23.45 -1.90 7.43
CA SER A 46 24.32 -1.44 6.33
C SER A 46 23.85 -0.14 5.68
N TYR A 47 22.56 0.21 5.79
CA TYR A 47 22.02 1.50 5.36
C TYR A 47 22.28 2.65 6.35
N GLY A 48 22.80 2.32 7.55
CA GLY A 48 23.08 3.28 8.63
C GLY A 48 21.98 3.40 9.67
N LEU A 49 21.00 2.49 9.67
CA LEU A 49 19.94 2.41 10.68
C LEU A 49 20.29 1.33 11.71
N SER A 50 20.72 1.71 12.92
CA SER A 50 20.90 0.75 14.02
C SER A 50 19.58 0.08 14.36
N PHE A 51 19.49 -1.22 14.11
CA PHE A 51 18.26 -1.97 14.34
C PHE A 51 17.98 -2.17 15.82
N ARG A 52 16.77 -1.89 16.24
CA ARG A 52 16.27 -2.07 17.62
C ARG A 52 14.98 -2.88 17.60
N ASP A 53 14.80 -3.73 18.61
CA ASP A 53 13.59 -4.56 18.73
C ASP A 53 12.30 -3.72 18.93
N GLU A 54 12.46 -2.48 19.40
CA GLU A 54 11.36 -1.48 19.47
C GLU A 54 10.78 -1.13 18.11
N PHE A 55 11.54 -1.27 17.03
CA PHE A 55 11.06 -1.05 15.67
C PHE A 55 9.99 -2.05 15.19
N LEU A 56 9.88 -3.17 15.91
CA LEU A 56 8.90 -4.24 15.65
C LEU A 56 7.66 -4.14 16.53
N LYS A 57 7.64 -3.20 17.48
CA LYS A 57 6.57 -3.05 18.47
C LYS A 57 5.80 -1.77 18.24
N PRO A 58 4.49 -1.74 18.55
CA PRO A 58 3.71 -0.53 18.52
C PRO A 58 4.37 0.60 19.32
N TYR A 59 4.56 1.75 18.67
CA TYR A 59 5.15 2.93 19.28
C TYR A 59 4.08 3.69 20.08
N ILE A 60 4.04 3.50 21.41
CA ILE A 60 3.00 4.09 22.25
C ILE A 60 3.65 4.93 23.36
N HIS A 61 3.54 6.26 23.20
CA HIS A 61 4.13 7.24 24.12
C HIS A 61 3.11 8.24 24.61
N GLU A 62 3.23 8.69 25.86
CA GLU A 62 2.32 9.61 26.52
C GLU A 62 2.06 10.88 25.72
N TYR A 63 3.10 11.48 25.09
CA TYR A 63 3.05 12.80 24.49
C TYR A 63 2.04 12.95 23.34
N PHE A 64 1.62 11.87 22.69
CA PHE A 64 0.67 11.96 21.59
C PHE A 64 -0.70 11.33 21.87
N LEU A 65 -0.85 10.58 22.97
CA LEU A 65 -2.13 9.90 23.29
C LEU A 65 -3.28 10.90 23.37
N GLY A 66 -3.04 12.05 24.01
CA GLY A 66 -4.04 13.13 24.10
C GLY A 66 -4.45 13.68 22.73
N GLN A 67 -3.50 13.81 21.81
CA GLN A 67 -3.78 14.24 20.44
C GLN A 67 -4.61 13.21 19.68
N MET A 68 -4.33 11.92 19.88
CA MET A 68 -4.98 10.82 19.15
C MET A 68 -6.39 10.53 19.69
N PHE A 69 -6.58 10.51 20.99
CA PHE A 69 -7.82 10.06 21.64
C PHE A 69 -8.62 11.19 22.31
N GLY A 70 -8.07 12.40 22.44
CA GLY A 70 -8.79 13.52 23.04
C GLY A 70 -9.40 13.19 24.41
N PRO A 71 -10.73 13.36 24.58
CA PRO A 71 -11.41 13.09 25.86
C PRO A 71 -11.41 11.61 26.25
N HIS A 72 -11.10 10.69 25.31
CA HIS A 72 -11.07 9.25 25.57
C HIS A 72 -9.71 8.74 26.04
N THR A 73 -8.71 9.61 26.20
CA THR A 73 -7.33 9.23 26.56
C THR A 73 -7.26 8.41 27.85
N ASP A 74 -7.94 8.83 28.91
CA ASP A 74 -7.94 8.12 30.19
C ASP A 74 -8.63 6.76 30.07
N TYR A 75 -9.72 6.67 29.34
CA TYR A 75 -10.39 5.40 29.05
C TYR A 75 -9.47 4.43 28.30
N VAL A 76 -8.73 4.90 27.30
CA VAL A 76 -7.76 4.11 26.54
C VAL A 76 -6.64 3.61 27.45
N LYS A 77 -6.07 4.48 28.29
CA LYS A 77 -4.99 4.15 29.22
C LYS A 77 -5.41 3.10 30.25
N GLN A 78 -6.64 3.21 30.75
CA GLN A 78 -7.15 2.28 31.78
C GLN A 78 -7.54 0.93 31.19
N THR A 79 -8.03 0.88 29.96
CA THR A 79 -8.64 -0.31 29.39
C THR A 79 -7.70 -1.09 28.46
N PHE A 80 -7.00 -0.42 27.54
CA PHE A 80 -6.37 -1.07 26.39
C PHE A 80 -4.85 -1.14 26.44
N ILE A 81 -4.21 -0.23 27.17
CA ILE A 81 -2.75 -0.18 27.27
C ILE A 81 -2.30 -0.29 28.73
N GLU A 82 -1.03 -0.62 28.92
CA GLU A 82 -0.41 -0.66 30.22
C GLU A 82 1.00 -0.05 30.16
N PRO A 83 1.50 0.58 31.26
CA PRO A 83 2.83 1.15 31.27
C PRO A 83 3.90 0.07 31.14
N THR A 84 5.02 0.44 30.54
CA THR A 84 6.25 -0.36 30.51
C THR A 84 7.20 0.07 31.63
N GLU A 85 8.40 -0.54 31.68
CA GLU A 85 9.46 -0.12 32.57
C GLU A 85 10.06 1.26 32.20
N THR A 86 9.83 1.70 30.96
CA THR A 86 10.29 3.00 30.47
C THR A 86 9.24 4.06 30.77
N TYR A 87 9.68 5.17 31.37
CA TYR A 87 8.81 6.30 31.71
C TYR A 87 8.05 6.83 30.49
N GLU A 88 6.75 7.04 30.66
CA GLU A 88 5.84 7.54 29.61
C GLU A 88 5.72 6.65 28.35
N VAL A 89 6.14 5.39 28.44
CA VAL A 89 6.01 4.40 27.34
C VAL A 89 5.02 3.34 27.74
N TYR A 90 4.15 3.00 26.82
CA TYR A 90 3.08 2.02 27.01
C TYR A 90 3.21 0.86 26.02
N ARG A 91 2.51 -0.22 26.32
CA ARG A 91 2.27 -1.34 25.40
C ARG A 91 0.79 -1.69 25.40
N MET A 92 0.34 -2.34 24.34
CA MET A 92 -1.00 -2.92 24.32
C MET A 92 -1.11 -4.02 25.37
N ARG A 93 -2.25 -4.09 26.06
CA ARG A 93 -2.55 -5.24 26.91
C ARG A 93 -2.72 -6.50 26.06
N PRO A 94 -2.34 -7.71 26.56
CA PRO A 94 -2.44 -8.95 25.77
C PRO A 94 -3.82 -9.26 25.21
N GLU A 95 -4.89 -8.77 25.87
CA GLU A 95 -6.27 -8.94 25.42
C GLU A 95 -6.61 -8.08 24.19
N PHE A 96 -5.76 -7.06 23.85
CA PHE A 96 -5.97 -6.07 22.80
C PHE A 96 -4.76 -5.86 21.90
N ASP A 97 -3.77 -6.75 21.96
CA ASP A 97 -2.49 -6.62 21.26
C ASP A 97 -2.56 -6.84 19.73
N THR A 98 -3.74 -7.16 19.20
CA THR A 98 -3.99 -7.27 17.76
C THR A 98 -5.21 -6.49 17.35
N GLN A 99 -5.25 -6.04 16.09
CA GLN A 99 -6.41 -5.31 15.56
C GLN A 99 -7.68 -6.16 15.60
N ARG A 100 -7.61 -7.48 15.38
CA ARG A 100 -8.77 -8.38 15.46
C ARG A 100 -9.34 -8.52 16.88
N LYS A 101 -8.49 -8.49 17.90
CA LYS A 101 -8.97 -8.47 19.29
C LYS A 101 -9.68 -7.16 19.62
N VAL A 102 -9.16 -6.03 19.14
CA VAL A 102 -9.84 -4.72 19.27
C VAL A 102 -11.16 -4.72 18.51
N GLU A 103 -11.20 -5.20 17.27
CA GLU A 103 -12.42 -5.34 16.47
C GLU A 103 -13.51 -6.14 17.23
N ALA A 104 -13.12 -7.30 17.80
CA ALA A 104 -14.02 -8.14 18.55
C ALA A 104 -14.61 -7.43 19.79
N PHE A 105 -13.81 -6.62 20.49
CA PHE A 105 -14.27 -5.83 21.63
C PHE A 105 -15.28 -4.75 21.23
N PHE A 106 -15.09 -4.14 20.06
CA PHE A 106 -15.99 -3.10 19.55
C PHE A 106 -17.14 -3.66 18.69
N ALA A 107 -17.27 -4.97 18.57
CA ALA A 107 -18.33 -5.59 17.78
C ALA A 107 -19.72 -5.10 18.25
N GLY A 108 -20.49 -4.53 17.32
CA GLY A 108 -21.83 -3.97 17.61
C GLY A 108 -21.83 -2.56 18.21
N LYS A 109 -20.68 -1.93 18.45
CA LYS A 109 -20.58 -0.54 18.93
C LYS A 109 -20.32 0.37 17.73
N ASN A 110 -21.34 1.11 17.30
CA ASN A 110 -21.31 1.93 16.08
C ASN A 110 -21.47 3.44 16.34
N ASP A 111 -21.40 3.85 17.62
CA ASP A 111 -21.39 5.25 17.98
C ASP A 111 -20.03 5.91 17.63
N GLU A 112 -20.02 7.23 17.46
CA GLU A 112 -18.85 7.99 17.01
C GLU A 112 -17.67 7.82 17.96
N ASP A 113 -17.89 7.81 19.26
CA ASP A 113 -16.84 7.66 20.26
C ASP A 113 -16.17 6.29 20.20
N SER A 114 -16.98 5.22 20.07
CA SER A 114 -16.49 3.85 19.92
C SER A 114 -15.69 3.68 18.63
N ILE A 115 -16.14 4.27 17.52
CA ILE A 115 -15.44 4.27 16.24
C ILE A 115 -14.11 5.00 16.38
N TRP A 116 -14.09 6.19 16.96
CA TRP A 116 -12.87 6.96 17.17
C TRP A 116 -11.82 6.18 17.98
N VAL A 117 -12.22 5.63 19.14
CA VAL A 117 -11.30 4.84 19.97
C VAL A 117 -10.81 3.60 19.24
N ARG A 118 -11.69 2.85 18.59
CA ARG A 118 -11.35 1.66 17.82
C ARG A 118 -10.31 1.96 16.73
N ASP A 119 -10.56 2.97 15.93
CA ASP A 119 -9.70 3.32 14.80
C ASP A 119 -8.35 3.88 15.27
N GLY A 120 -8.32 4.63 16.37
CA GLY A 120 -7.10 5.04 17.05
C GLY A 120 -6.28 3.86 17.57
N LEU A 121 -6.93 2.84 18.13
CA LEU A 121 -6.24 1.62 18.58
C LEU A 121 -5.68 0.80 17.40
N TYR A 122 -6.39 0.75 16.26
CA TYR A 122 -5.84 0.15 15.05
C TYR A 122 -4.58 0.88 14.57
N ALA A 123 -4.59 2.21 14.60
CA ALA A 123 -3.45 3.02 14.25
C ALA A 123 -2.26 2.77 15.20
N LEU A 124 -2.49 2.73 16.52
CA LEU A 124 -1.44 2.40 17.49
C LEU A 124 -0.79 1.05 17.21
N ILE A 125 -1.59 0.01 16.95
CA ILE A 125 -1.08 -1.36 16.72
C ILE A 125 -0.25 -1.43 15.44
N SER A 126 -0.56 -0.63 14.42
CA SER A 126 0.18 -0.59 13.16
C SER A 126 1.35 0.40 13.14
N ASP A 127 1.56 1.18 14.21
CA ASP A 127 2.67 2.14 14.32
C ASP A 127 3.99 1.42 14.68
N VAL A 128 4.49 0.62 13.74
CA VAL A 128 5.75 -0.11 13.79
C VAL A 128 6.62 0.28 12.60
N LEU A 129 7.93 0.24 12.73
CA LEU A 129 8.84 0.61 11.64
C LEU A 129 9.06 -0.54 10.65
N PHE A 130 9.10 -1.76 11.16
CA PHE A 130 9.24 -2.99 10.39
C PHE A 130 8.21 -4.02 10.82
N VAL A 131 7.88 -4.92 9.89
CA VAL A 131 7.12 -6.14 10.16
C VAL A 131 8.00 -7.36 9.92
N PRO A 132 7.93 -8.40 10.78
CA PRO A 132 8.67 -9.62 10.56
C PRO A 132 8.13 -10.38 9.34
N ASP A 133 9.00 -11.10 8.65
CA ASP A 133 8.59 -11.98 7.56
C ASP A 133 7.75 -13.14 8.11
N ARG A 134 6.71 -13.51 7.38
CA ARG A 134 5.77 -14.56 7.80
C ARG A 134 6.38 -15.96 7.88
N LYS A 135 7.48 -16.21 7.16
CA LYS A 135 8.15 -17.53 7.12
C LYS A 135 9.36 -17.59 8.02
N ASP A 136 10.06 -16.47 8.19
CA ASP A 136 11.21 -16.35 9.05
C ASP A 136 11.13 -15.06 9.89
N PRO A 137 10.80 -15.16 11.17
CA PRO A 137 10.65 -13.99 12.04
C PRO A 137 11.95 -13.22 12.30
N ASN A 138 13.10 -13.73 11.85
CA ASN A 138 14.39 -13.03 11.92
C ASN A 138 14.69 -12.21 10.67
N LEU A 139 13.80 -12.20 9.71
CA LEU A 139 13.85 -11.36 8.51
C LEU A 139 12.72 -10.32 8.55
N TYR A 140 12.95 -9.17 7.92
CA TYR A 140 12.10 -8.01 8.13
C TYR A 140 11.73 -7.34 6.82
N HIS A 141 10.55 -6.70 6.82
CA HIS A 141 10.07 -5.82 5.77
C HIS A 141 9.84 -4.43 6.36
N PRO A 142 10.28 -3.33 5.74
CA PRO A 142 9.88 -2.00 6.16
C PRO A 142 8.35 -1.88 6.05
N ARG A 143 7.70 -1.34 7.07
CA ARG A 143 6.24 -1.20 7.07
C ARG A 143 5.81 -0.14 6.06
N ILE A 144 4.88 -0.49 5.17
CA ILE A 144 4.41 0.39 4.10
C ILE A 144 3.76 1.65 4.67
N GLY A 145 4.10 2.82 4.14
CA GLY A 145 3.50 4.12 4.48
C GLY A 145 3.81 4.62 5.89
N VAL A 146 4.83 4.08 6.58
CA VAL A 146 5.18 4.43 7.97
C VAL A 146 5.65 5.89 8.15
N GLN A 147 6.01 6.58 7.08
CA GLN A 147 6.50 7.96 7.12
C GLN A 147 5.50 8.96 7.71
N HIS A 148 4.22 8.60 7.80
CA HIS A 148 3.16 9.43 8.38
C HIS A 148 2.94 9.19 9.88
N ASP A 149 3.56 8.16 10.46
CA ASP A 149 3.30 7.68 11.82
C ASP A 149 4.30 8.19 12.85
N PHE A 150 3.97 8.01 14.13
CA PHE A 150 4.74 8.57 15.23
C PHE A 150 6.12 7.90 15.38
N ILE A 151 6.23 6.60 15.17
CA ILE A 151 7.52 5.91 15.24
C ILE A 151 8.53 6.50 14.24
N TYR A 152 8.11 6.79 13.01
CA TYR A 152 8.98 7.42 12.03
C TYR A 152 9.30 8.88 12.41
N ARG A 153 8.31 9.63 12.90
CA ARG A 153 8.52 11.02 13.35
C ARG A 153 9.52 11.12 14.49
N ALA A 154 9.55 10.10 15.35
CA ALA A 154 10.47 10.02 16.50
C ALA A 154 11.92 9.69 16.12
N LEU A 155 12.18 9.21 14.90
CA LEU A 155 13.53 9.03 14.41
C LEU A 155 14.24 10.38 14.28
N ASN A 156 15.54 10.42 14.56
CA ASN A 156 16.36 11.57 14.25
C ASN A 156 16.59 11.70 12.74
N ASP A 157 17.11 12.83 12.28
CA ASP A 157 17.24 13.12 10.84
C ASP A 157 18.17 12.14 10.12
N TRP A 158 19.19 11.63 10.81
CA TRP A 158 20.08 10.61 10.26
C TRP A 158 19.36 9.28 10.08
N GLU A 159 18.63 8.82 11.09
CA GLU A 159 17.82 7.61 11.01
C GLU A 159 16.73 7.69 9.93
N LYS A 160 16.06 8.86 9.81
CA LYS A 160 15.09 9.10 8.72
C LYS A 160 15.74 8.99 7.35
N THR A 161 16.91 9.58 7.18
CA THR A 161 17.65 9.50 5.90
C THR A 161 18.03 8.07 5.56
N ALA A 162 18.55 7.32 6.54
CA ALA A 162 18.90 5.90 6.37
C ALA A 162 17.68 5.05 6.05
N PHE A 163 16.59 5.23 6.79
CA PHE A 163 15.33 4.51 6.59
C PHE A 163 14.70 4.82 5.24
N ASN A 164 14.64 6.08 4.81
CA ASN A 164 14.05 6.45 3.52
C ASN A 164 14.82 5.84 2.35
N ARG A 165 16.16 5.81 2.42
CA ARG A 165 17.00 5.16 1.40
C ARG A 165 16.77 3.64 1.35
N LEU A 166 16.67 3.00 2.51
CA LEU A 166 16.31 1.58 2.63
C LEU A 166 14.92 1.31 2.09
N TYR A 167 13.93 2.14 2.46
CA TYR A 167 12.54 2.02 2.05
C TYR A 167 12.39 2.14 0.53
N ASP A 168 13.02 3.16 -0.08
CA ASP A 168 13.04 3.36 -1.52
C ASP A 168 13.64 2.15 -2.25
N GLN A 169 14.82 1.71 -1.80
CA GLN A 169 15.47 0.52 -2.36
C GLN A 169 14.58 -0.72 -2.23
N TYR A 170 13.93 -0.92 -1.09
CA TYR A 170 13.09 -2.07 -0.84
C TYR A 170 11.85 -2.10 -1.75
N TYR A 171 11.08 -1.01 -1.79
CA TYR A 171 9.78 -0.99 -2.47
C TYR A 171 9.88 -0.76 -3.99
N TYR A 172 10.92 -0.07 -4.47
CA TYR A 172 10.98 0.35 -5.87
C TYR A 172 12.08 -0.32 -6.70
N HIS A 173 13.08 -0.95 -6.07
CA HIS A 173 14.24 -1.48 -6.81
C HIS A 173 14.55 -2.94 -6.52
N ARG A 174 14.61 -3.33 -5.24
CA ARG A 174 15.11 -4.63 -4.76
C ARG A 174 14.51 -5.84 -5.46
N HIS A 175 13.24 -5.79 -5.77
CA HIS A 175 12.46 -6.94 -6.20
C HIS A 175 12.32 -7.06 -7.72
N ASN A 176 12.78 -6.10 -8.52
CA ASN A 176 12.48 -6.06 -9.95
C ASN A 176 12.88 -7.36 -10.67
N ASP A 177 14.13 -7.80 -10.56
CA ASP A 177 14.59 -9.03 -11.22
C ASP A 177 13.87 -10.27 -10.68
N PHE A 178 13.66 -10.30 -9.38
CA PHE A 178 12.98 -11.42 -8.72
C PHE A 178 11.52 -11.54 -9.16
N TRP A 179 10.77 -10.45 -9.17
CA TRP A 179 9.38 -10.46 -9.60
C TRP A 179 9.22 -10.65 -11.10
N GLN A 180 10.14 -10.14 -11.92
CA GLN A 180 10.19 -10.47 -13.34
C GLN A 180 10.27 -11.99 -13.55
N GLN A 181 11.17 -12.66 -12.84
CA GLN A 181 11.31 -14.12 -12.90
C GLN A 181 10.03 -14.86 -12.46
N GLN A 182 9.31 -14.35 -11.44
CA GLN A 182 8.04 -14.95 -11.03
C GLN A 182 6.98 -14.86 -12.14
N ALA A 183 6.81 -13.69 -12.74
CA ALA A 183 5.85 -13.46 -13.82
C ALA A 183 6.17 -14.32 -15.05
N MET A 184 7.45 -14.43 -15.41
CA MET A 184 7.91 -15.22 -16.58
C MET A 184 7.75 -16.72 -16.42
N LYS A 185 7.39 -17.24 -15.25
CA LYS A 185 7.03 -18.66 -15.07
C LYS A 185 5.68 -19.03 -15.68
N LYS A 186 4.74 -18.09 -15.76
CA LYS A 186 3.34 -18.37 -16.15
C LYS A 186 2.85 -17.53 -17.32
N LEU A 187 3.19 -16.24 -17.37
CA LEU A 187 2.66 -15.33 -18.40
C LEU A 187 3.01 -15.75 -19.83
N PRO A 188 4.21 -16.24 -20.16
CA PRO A 188 4.50 -16.72 -21.52
C PRO A 188 3.58 -17.84 -21.98
N GLN A 189 3.30 -18.82 -21.12
CA GLN A 189 2.37 -19.90 -21.46
C GLN A 189 0.96 -19.37 -21.70
N LEU A 190 0.49 -18.46 -20.85
CA LEU A 190 -0.84 -17.88 -20.95
C LEU A 190 -0.99 -17.06 -22.25
N THR A 191 -0.03 -16.20 -22.57
CA THR A 191 -0.07 -15.37 -23.76
C THR A 191 0.07 -16.15 -25.06
N GLN A 192 0.78 -17.28 -25.05
CA GLN A 192 1.01 -18.15 -26.20
C GLN A 192 -0.10 -19.21 -26.40
N SER A 193 -0.99 -19.39 -25.43
CA SER A 193 -2.07 -20.38 -25.49
C SER A 193 -3.15 -20.06 -26.52
N THR A 194 -3.20 -18.83 -27.01
CA THR A 194 -4.20 -18.32 -27.95
C THR A 194 -3.59 -17.23 -28.85
N ARG A 195 -4.27 -16.93 -29.97
CA ARG A 195 -3.93 -15.81 -30.85
C ARG A 195 -4.66 -14.52 -30.52
N MET A 196 -5.48 -14.53 -29.47
CA MET A 196 -6.17 -13.32 -29.02
C MET A 196 -5.18 -12.26 -28.54
N LEU A 197 -5.53 -10.98 -28.76
CA LEU A 197 -4.79 -9.86 -28.18
C LEU A 197 -4.89 -9.90 -26.65
N VAL A 198 -3.78 -9.71 -25.97
CA VAL A 198 -3.72 -9.74 -24.51
C VAL A 198 -3.67 -8.33 -23.96
N CYS A 199 -4.56 -8.00 -23.04
CA CYS A 199 -4.57 -6.76 -22.29
C CYS A 199 -4.37 -7.08 -20.80
N GLY A 200 -3.56 -6.29 -20.10
CA GLY A 200 -3.33 -6.41 -18.66
C GLY A 200 -3.95 -5.25 -17.90
N GLU A 201 -4.56 -5.52 -16.76
CA GLU A 201 -4.87 -4.47 -15.79
C GLU A 201 -3.65 -4.29 -14.89
N ASP A 202 -2.91 -3.20 -15.10
CA ASP A 202 -1.65 -2.84 -14.46
C ASP A 202 -1.78 -1.53 -13.68
N LEU A 203 -2.70 -1.49 -12.72
CA LEU A 203 -2.99 -0.34 -11.88
C LEU A 203 -2.43 -0.49 -10.46
N GLY A 204 -2.23 0.64 -9.77
CA GLY A 204 -1.77 0.70 -8.39
C GLY A 204 -0.26 0.94 -8.27
N MET A 205 0.38 0.32 -7.30
CA MET A 205 1.84 0.39 -7.10
C MET A 205 2.54 -0.55 -8.09
N ILE A 206 3.03 0.00 -9.19
CA ILE A 206 3.56 -0.76 -10.33
C ILE A 206 5.10 -0.79 -10.28
N PRO A 207 5.74 -1.95 -10.03
CA PRO A 207 7.20 -2.08 -10.17
C PRO A 207 7.64 -1.95 -11.63
N ASP A 208 8.85 -1.46 -11.86
CA ASP A 208 9.40 -1.26 -13.22
C ASP A 208 9.40 -2.55 -14.04
N CYS A 209 9.64 -3.68 -13.40
CA CYS A 209 9.66 -4.99 -14.07
C CYS A 209 8.33 -5.36 -14.74
N VAL A 210 7.20 -4.77 -14.32
CA VAL A 210 5.90 -5.02 -14.95
C VAL A 210 5.90 -4.50 -16.39
N ALA A 211 6.36 -3.26 -16.59
CA ALA A 211 6.47 -2.68 -17.92
C ALA A 211 7.43 -3.48 -18.82
N TRP A 212 8.55 -3.98 -18.25
CA TRP A 212 9.50 -4.82 -18.99
C TRP A 212 8.85 -6.10 -19.51
N VAL A 213 8.17 -6.85 -18.63
CA VAL A 213 7.49 -8.11 -18.97
C VAL A 213 6.34 -7.88 -19.95
N MET A 214 5.50 -6.86 -19.68
CA MET A 214 4.37 -6.55 -20.56
C MET A 214 4.84 -6.17 -21.98
N ASN A 215 5.91 -5.39 -22.08
CA ASN A 215 6.47 -5.03 -23.37
C ASN A 215 7.06 -6.25 -24.11
N ASP A 216 7.79 -7.11 -23.41
CA ASP A 216 8.42 -8.32 -23.94
C ASP A 216 7.37 -9.30 -24.48
N LEU A 217 6.31 -9.51 -23.73
CA LEU A 217 5.20 -10.40 -24.07
C LEU A 217 4.12 -9.73 -24.94
N ARG A 218 4.29 -8.46 -25.32
CA ARG A 218 3.36 -7.66 -26.13
C ARG A 218 1.96 -7.56 -25.51
N ILE A 219 1.88 -7.48 -24.19
CA ILE A 219 0.65 -7.29 -23.45
C ILE A 219 0.34 -5.79 -23.41
N LEU A 220 -0.90 -5.40 -23.74
CA LEU A 220 -1.33 -4.01 -23.70
C LEU A 220 -1.55 -3.57 -22.24
N SER A 221 -1.01 -2.40 -21.89
CA SER A 221 -1.28 -1.75 -20.60
C SER A 221 -2.67 -1.12 -20.57
N LEU A 222 -3.16 -0.79 -19.37
CA LEU A 222 -4.39 -0.05 -19.19
C LEU A 222 -4.09 1.41 -18.81
N GLU A 223 -4.57 2.34 -19.62
CA GLU A 223 -4.43 3.78 -19.38
C GLU A 223 -5.81 4.40 -19.13
N ILE A 224 -6.01 4.93 -17.92
CA ILE A 224 -7.28 5.54 -17.50
C ILE A 224 -7.08 7.04 -17.38
N GLN A 225 -7.78 7.82 -18.20
CA GLN A 225 -7.55 9.26 -18.30
C GLN A 225 -7.78 10.01 -16.98
N ARG A 226 -8.83 9.64 -16.23
CA ARG A 226 -9.12 10.27 -14.92
C ARG A 226 -8.35 9.71 -13.74
N MET A 227 -7.50 8.71 -13.95
CA MET A 227 -6.64 8.10 -12.94
C MET A 227 -5.28 7.75 -13.57
N PRO A 228 -4.46 8.77 -13.90
CA PRO A 228 -3.17 8.56 -14.53
C PRO A 228 -2.22 7.78 -13.62
N LYS A 229 -1.31 7.01 -14.21
CA LYS A 229 -0.24 6.30 -13.48
C LYS A 229 0.80 7.25 -12.91
N ASN A 230 0.98 8.42 -13.52
CA ASN A 230 1.85 9.46 -13.02
C ASN A 230 1.14 10.26 -11.92
N PRO A 231 1.55 10.19 -10.64
CA PRO A 231 0.88 10.90 -9.55
C PRO A 231 1.04 12.43 -9.62
N ALA A 232 1.94 12.95 -10.45
CA ALA A 232 2.09 14.39 -10.67
C ALA A 232 1.03 14.97 -11.62
N GLU A 233 0.25 14.14 -12.29
CA GLU A 233 -0.80 14.54 -13.22
C GLU A 233 -2.18 14.28 -12.62
N GLU A 234 -3.08 15.24 -12.76
CA GLU A 234 -4.48 15.07 -12.37
C GLU A 234 -5.26 14.24 -13.41
N PHE A 235 -4.94 14.43 -14.69
CA PHE A 235 -5.57 13.73 -15.81
C PHE A 235 -4.50 13.26 -16.80
N GLY A 236 -4.68 12.05 -17.32
CA GLY A 236 -3.76 11.47 -18.29
C GLY A 236 -3.79 12.18 -19.63
N ARG A 237 -2.63 12.39 -20.24
CA ARG A 237 -2.46 13.02 -21.54
C ARG A 237 -2.51 11.97 -22.64
N LEU A 238 -3.55 11.97 -23.44
CA LEU A 238 -3.81 10.95 -24.46
C LEU A 238 -2.66 10.78 -25.48
N ASN A 239 -1.95 11.85 -25.79
CA ASN A 239 -0.82 11.84 -26.72
C ASN A 239 0.48 11.26 -26.13
N GLU A 240 0.53 11.05 -24.81
CA GLU A 240 1.68 10.47 -24.12
C GLU A 240 1.49 8.98 -23.80
N TYR A 241 0.31 8.42 -24.09
CA TYR A 241 0.04 7.02 -23.84
C TYR A 241 0.88 6.09 -24.71
N PRO A 242 1.34 4.96 -24.14
CA PRO A 242 2.07 3.96 -24.93
C PRO A 242 1.24 3.44 -26.10
N TYR A 243 1.87 3.20 -27.25
CA TYR A 243 1.19 2.63 -28.41
C TYR A 243 0.49 1.29 -28.07
N ARG A 244 1.12 0.47 -27.20
CA ARG A 244 0.54 -0.78 -26.72
C ARG A 244 -0.25 -0.55 -25.44
N SER A 245 -1.36 0.14 -25.53
CA SER A 245 -2.26 0.37 -24.41
C SER A 245 -3.71 0.30 -24.83
N VAL A 246 -4.56 0.02 -23.86
CA VAL A 246 -6.01 0.24 -23.95
C VAL A 246 -6.29 1.55 -23.22
N CYS A 247 -6.71 2.56 -23.97
CA CYS A 247 -7.08 3.84 -23.41
C CYS A 247 -8.57 3.87 -23.10
N THR A 248 -8.92 4.26 -21.88
CA THR A 248 -10.31 4.46 -21.46
C THR A 248 -10.43 5.65 -20.52
N PHE A 249 -11.61 6.24 -20.44
CA PHE A 249 -11.87 7.28 -19.45
C PHE A 249 -12.15 6.67 -18.06
N SER A 250 -12.84 5.53 -18.01
CA SER A 250 -13.34 4.89 -16.80
C SER A 250 -13.32 3.36 -16.94
N THR A 251 -13.42 2.63 -15.84
CA THR A 251 -13.57 1.18 -15.79
C THR A 251 -14.83 0.79 -15.01
N HIS A 252 -15.12 -0.51 -14.95
CA HIS A 252 -16.22 -1.06 -14.15
C HIS A 252 -16.04 -0.90 -12.62
N ASP A 253 -14.83 -0.55 -12.15
CA ASP A 253 -14.50 -0.35 -10.72
C ASP A 253 -14.67 1.11 -10.26
N MET A 254 -15.18 1.97 -11.12
CA MET A 254 -15.36 3.39 -10.81
C MET A 254 -16.65 3.92 -11.44
N SER A 255 -17.07 5.12 -11.06
CA SER A 255 -18.28 5.75 -11.59
C SER A 255 -18.24 5.85 -13.13
N THR A 256 -19.40 5.76 -13.76
CA THR A 256 -19.54 6.00 -15.20
C THR A 256 -19.09 7.42 -15.56
N LEU A 257 -18.79 7.68 -16.83
CA LEU A 257 -18.43 9.03 -17.28
C LEU A 257 -19.47 10.07 -16.85
N ARG A 258 -20.77 9.77 -16.99
CA ARG A 258 -21.84 10.67 -16.57
C ARG A 258 -21.86 10.85 -15.05
N GLY A 259 -21.76 9.76 -14.27
CA GLY A 259 -21.70 9.85 -12.82
C GLY A 259 -20.54 10.72 -12.35
N TRP A 260 -19.36 10.46 -12.89
CA TRP A 260 -18.17 11.26 -12.58
C TRP A 260 -18.32 12.74 -12.95
N TRP A 261 -18.96 13.05 -14.09
CA TRP A 261 -19.20 14.42 -14.53
C TRP A 261 -20.10 15.20 -13.58
N GLU A 262 -21.02 14.49 -12.92
CA GLU A 262 -22.02 15.06 -12.01
C GLU A 262 -21.57 15.03 -10.53
N GLU A 263 -20.54 14.25 -10.16
CA GLU A 263 -20.07 14.05 -8.77
C GLU A 263 -19.39 15.31 -8.19
N ASP A 264 -18.49 15.95 -8.94
CA ASP A 264 -17.70 17.09 -8.49
C ASP A 264 -17.53 18.13 -9.61
N TYR A 265 -18.30 19.21 -9.50
CA TYR A 265 -18.25 20.30 -10.47
C TYR A 265 -16.85 20.94 -10.58
N GLN A 266 -16.10 21.06 -9.47
CA GLN A 266 -14.77 21.67 -9.52
C GLN A 266 -13.78 20.79 -10.26
N GLN A 267 -13.83 19.47 -10.06
CA GLN A 267 -12.99 18.53 -10.77
C GLN A 267 -13.33 18.52 -12.28
N THR A 268 -14.59 18.46 -12.64
CA THR A 268 -15.00 18.47 -14.06
C THR A 268 -14.71 19.79 -14.73
N GLN A 269 -14.77 20.93 -14.01
CA GLN A 269 -14.35 22.22 -14.55
C GLN A 269 -12.83 22.26 -14.81
N ARG A 270 -12.01 21.68 -13.91
CA ARG A 270 -10.56 21.55 -14.16
C ARG A 270 -10.28 20.65 -15.36
N TYR A 271 -10.98 19.52 -15.48
CA TYR A 271 -10.87 18.63 -16.64
C TYR A 271 -11.21 19.36 -17.94
N TYR A 272 -12.33 20.09 -17.97
CA TYR A 272 -12.70 20.89 -19.13
C TYR A 272 -11.61 21.88 -19.52
N ASN A 273 -11.10 22.62 -18.55
CA ASN A 273 -10.07 23.63 -18.79
C ASN A 273 -8.73 23.04 -19.26
N GLN A 274 -8.33 21.91 -18.72
CA GLN A 274 -7.03 21.30 -19.00
C GLN A 274 -7.04 20.41 -20.26
N MET A 275 -8.15 19.71 -20.50
CA MET A 275 -8.20 18.65 -21.50
C MET A 275 -9.07 19.00 -22.72
N LEU A 276 -10.12 19.79 -22.56
CA LEU A 276 -11.06 20.11 -23.62
C LEU A 276 -10.99 21.58 -24.08
N GLY A 277 -10.80 22.51 -23.16
CA GLY A 277 -10.87 23.96 -23.43
C GLY A 277 -9.71 24.50 -24.27
N HIS A 278 -8.67 23.73 -24.52
CA HIS A 278 -7.54 24.13 -25.39
C HIS A 278 -7.77 23.86 -26.87
N TYR A 279 -8.91 23.31 -27.25
CA TYR A 279 -9.29 22.99 -28.65
C TYR A 279 -10.37 23.93 -29.22
N GLY A 280 -10.62 25.06 -28.53
CA GLY A 280 -11.53 26.11 -29.00
C GLY A 280 -10.82 27.34 -29.51
#